data_fd97a93ec130cf03e60ad0f3cd9f8f9c
#
_entry.id   fd97a93ec130cf03e60ad0f3cd9f8f9c
#
_cell.length_a   1.000
_cell.length_b   1.000
_cell.length_c   1.000
_cell.angle_alpha   90.00
_cell.angle_beta   90.00
_cell.angle_gamma   90.00
#
_symmetry.space_group_name_H-M   'P 1'
#
loop_
_entity.id
_entity.type
_entity.pdbx_description
1 polymer ?
#
loop_
_entity_poly.entity_id
_entity_poly.type
_entity_poly.pdbx_seq_one_letter_code
_entity_poly.pdbx_strand_id
1 'polypeptide(L)'
;GFGETKEGTVESNKKRAYKGPIIEVKTSKGMKIKGTPNHIIFAKLKPDYKNFYVYLMYKEGLGYRIGQTRGVRKNDYSEVENGLAVRLRQEKGDKIWLLKTCDTLNEATYFESYYSYKYGIPMLVFHSKGREMVWKQDEINNLYYSINTEERACALMRDLHLYKEYPTIVPQASMRGGTQRKIINIAFFSSNTRKGRKHGHRIYINSSNEGLREKLVEKKYNIKKGKASTW
;
A
#
# COMPACT_ATOMS: atom_id res chain seq x y z
N GLY A 1 -9.20 -0.82 -6.75
CA GLY A 1 -10.50 -1.40 -6.80
C GLY A 1 -10.40 -2.85 -7.20
N PHE A 2 -10.89 -3.69 -6.34
CA PHE A 2 -10.99 -5.11 -6.63
C PHE A 2 -12.38 -5.30 -7.25
N GLY A 3 -12.43 -5.14 -8.57
CA GLY A 3 -13.65 -5.45 -9.33
C GLY A 3 -13.92 -6.94 -9.36
N GLU A 4 -15.14 -7.29 -9.68
CA GLU A 4 -15.50 -8.66 -10.07
C GLU A 4 -14.68 -9.08 -11.30
N THR A 5 -14.24 -10.33 -11.31
CA THR A 5 -13.62 -10.91 -12.50
C THR A 5 -14.66 -10.94 -13.63
N LYS A 6 -14.30 -10.38 -14.77
CA LYS A 6 -15.14 -10.46 -15.98
C LYS A 6 -14.50 -11.42 -16.95
N GLU A 7 -15.34 -12.12 -17.71
CA GLU A 7 -14.87 -12.85 -18.87
C GLU A 7 -14.28 -11.88 -19.88
N GLY A 8 -13.13 -12.23 -20.42
CA GLY A 8 -12.40 -11.44 -21.40
C GLY A 8 -11.95 -12.32 -22.55
N THR A 9 -11.73 -11.71 -23.69
CA THR A 9 -11.19 -12.40 -24.88
C THR A 9 -9.68 -12.39 -24.83
N VAL A 10 -9.04 -13.54 -25.04
CA VAL A 10 -7.59 -13.64 -25.15
C VAL A 10 -7.17 -13.14 -26.54
N GLU A 11 -6.55 -11.98 -26.61
CA GLU A 11 -6.10 -11.38 -27.87
C GLU A 11 -4.81 -12.01 -28.39
N SER A 12 -3.94 -12.49 -27.52
CA SER A 12 -2.70 -13.15 -27.90
C SER A 12 -2.24 -14.18 -26.87
N ASN A 13 -1.66 -15.29 -27.34
CA ASN A 13 -1.04 -16.30 -26.50
C ASN A 13 0.40 -16.55 -26.97
N LYS A 14 1.36 -16.50 -26.04
CA LYS A 14 2.78 -16.75 -26.34
C LYS A 14 3.29 -17.92 -25.51
N LYS A 15 3.82 -18.93 -26.17
CA LYS A 15 4.49 -20.08 -25.55
C LYS A 15 6.01 -19.87 -25.60
N ARG A 16 6.68 -20.01 -24.46
CA ARG A 16 8.16 -19.96 -24.37
C ARG A 16 8.65 -21.17 -23.59
N ALA A 17 9.77 -21.75 -24.03
CA ALA A 17 10.47 -22.73 -23.23
C ALA A 17 11.05 -22.06 -21.98
N TYR A 18 10.88 -22.70 -20.84
CA TYR A 18 11.41 -22.22 -19.56
C TYR A 18 12.29 -23.30 -18.93
N LYS A 19 13.54 -22.93 -18.60
CA LYS A 19 14.47 -23.76 -17.83
C LYS A 19 14.77 -23.02 -16.53
N GLY A 20 14.16 -23.45 -15.44
CA GLY A 20 14.34 -22.84 -14.12
C GLY A 20 13.40 -23.44 -13.09
N PRO A 21 13.48 -22.97 -11.83
CA PRO A 21 12.64 -23.49 -10.76
C PRO A 21 11.17 -23.13 -10.99
N ILE A 22 10.28 -24.09 -10.71
CA ILE A 22 8.84 -23.90 -10.66
C ILE A 22 8.41 -23.88 -9.20
N ILE A 23 7.65 -22.85 -8.82
CA ILE A 23 7.05 -22.74 -7.49
C ILE A 23 5.65 -23.35 -7.54
N GLU A 24 5.38 -24.30 -6.65
CA GLU A 24 4.04 -24.83 -6.42
C GLU A 24 3.48 -24.24 -5.13
N VAL A 25 2.38 -23.52 -5.22
CA VAL A 25 1.62 -23.00 -4.07
C VAL A 25 0.40 -23.89 -3.87
N LYS A 26 0.32 -24.55 -2.72
CA LYS A 26 -0.85 -25.33 -2.31
C LYS A 26 -1.66 -24.51 -1.30
N THR A 27 -2.91 -24.26 -1.60
CA THR A 27 -3.82 -23.57 -0.69
C THR A 27 -4.35 -24.50 0.40
N SER A 28 -4.87 -23.94 1.49
CA SER A 28 -5.53 -24.72 2.57
C SER A 28 -6.77 -25.49 2.09
N LYS A 29 -7.36 -25.08 0.97
CA LYS A 29 -8.48 -25.76 0.32
C LYS A 29 -8.06 -26.81 -0.72
N GLY A 30 -6.77 -27.14 -0.78
CA GLY A 30 -6.24 -28.17 -1.68
C GLY A 30 -5.98 -27.70 -3.13
N MET A 31 -6.30 -26.47 -3.49
CA MET A 31 -5.95 -25.94 -4.81
C MET A 31 -4.44 -25.80 -4.95
N LYS A 32 -3.94 -26.13 -6.13
CA LYS A 32 -2.52 -26.02 -6.48
C LYS A 32 -2.35 -25.04 -7.62
N ILE A 33 -1.43 -24.11 -7.46
CA ILE A 33 -1.03 -23.17 -8.50
C ILE A 33 0.46 -23.36 -8.74
N LYS A 34 0.84 -23.59 -10.00
CA LYS A 34 2.26 -23.71 -10.39
C LYS A 34 2.61 -22.50 -11.26
N GLY A 35 3.75 -21.91 -11.01
CA GLY A 35 4.25 -20.79 -11.79
C GLY A 35 5.76 -20.61 -11.65
N THR A 36 6.31 -19.81 -12.54
CA THR A 36 7.70 -19.34 -12.40
C THR A 36 7.81 -18.41 -11.20
N PRO A 37 9.01 -18.18 -10.62
CA PRO A 37 9.19 -17.24 -9.52
C PRO A 37 8.67 -15.83 -9.80
N ASN A 38 8.65 -15.44 -11.07
CA ASN A 38 8.16 -14.12 -11.52
C ASN A 38 6.65 -14.08 -11.83
N HIS A 39 5.93 -15.17 -11.60
CA HIS A 39 4.50 -15.21 -11.88
C HIS A 39 3.74 -14.39 -10.83
N ILE A 40 3.02 -13.36 -11.29
CA ILE A 40 2.26 -12.48 -10.41
C ILE A 40 0.93 -13.14 -10.07
N ILE A 41 0.67 -13.28 -8.78
CA ILE A 41 -0.59 -13.83 -8.25
C ILE A 41 -1.27 -12.75 -7.41
N PHE A 42 -2.53 -12.48 -7.71
CA PHE A 42 -3.34 -11.64 -6.86
C PHE A 42 -3.81 -12.43 -5.62
N ALA A 43 -3.47 -11.93 -4.45
CA ALA A 43 -3.87 -12.54 -3.20
C ALA A 43 -4.45 -11.50 -2.26
N LYS A 44 -5.35 -11.91 -1.38
CA LYS A 44 -5.86 -11.08 -0.30
C LYS A 44 -5.28 -11.54 1.01
N LEU A 45 -4.55 -10.66 1.68
CA LEU A 45 -4.07 -10.91 3.03
C LEU A 45 -5.28 -10.90 3.98
N LYS A 46 -5.58 -12.05 4.60
CA LYS A 46 -6.58 -12.15 5.66
C LYS A 46 -5.93 -11.75 6.98
N PRO A 47 -6.42 -10.70 7.66
CA PRO A 47 -5.89 -10.35 8.98
C PRO A 47 -6.11 -11.49 9.98
N ASP A 48 -5.12 -11.76 10.81
CA ASP A 48 -5.21 -12.73 11.89
C ASP A 48 -4.72 -12.10 13.20
N TYR A 49 -5.43 -12.37 14.30
CA TYR A 49 -5.09 -11.90 15.65
C TYR A 49 -3.80 -12.54 16.19
N LYS A 50 -3.47 -13.74 15.72
CA LYS A 50 -2.30 -14.48 16.18
C LYS A 50 -1.00 -14.06 15.52
N ASN A 51 -1.09 -13.46 14.33
CA ASN A 51 0.08 -13.16 13.52
C ASN A 51 0.66 -11.77 13.81
N PHE A 52 1.95 -11.66 13.59
CA PHE A 52 2.69 -10.40 13.54
C PHE A 52 3.32 -10.26 12.17
N TYR A 53 3.43 -9.03 11.71
CA TYR A 53 3.97 -8.71 10.38
C TYR A 53 5.19 -7.82 10.50
N VAL A 54 6.26 -8.19 9.83
CA VAL A 54 7.42 -7.32 9.57
C VAL A 54 7.25 -6.75 8.17
N TYR A 55 7.47 -5.47 8.03
CA TYR A 55 7.18 -4.76 6.78
C TYR A 55 8.26 -3.74 6.41
N LEU A 56 8.37 -3.47 5.12
CA LEU A 56 9.02 -2.31 4.57
C LEU A 56 7.96 -1.27 4.21
N MET A 57 8.12 -0.04 4.65
CA MET A 57 7.21 1.07 4.33
C MET A 57 7.98 2.17 3.61
N TYR A 58 7.34 2.75 2.61
CA TYR A 58 7.84 3.90 1.85
C TYR A 58 7.00 5.13 2.12
N LYS A 59 7.66 6.27 2.19
CA LYS A 59 7.05 7.59 2.21
C LYS A 59 7.77 8.53 1.25
N GLU A 60 7.00 9.16 0.36
CA GLU A 60 7.51 10.15 -0.59
C GLU A 60 8.24 11.28 0.16
N GLY A 61 9.43 11.64 -0.30
CA GLY A 61 10.28 12.67 0.30
C GLY A 61 11.12 12.24 1.50
N LEU A 62 10.86 11.06 2.11
CA LEU A 62 11.66 10.54 3.22
C LEU A 62 12.35 9.21 2.88
N GLY A 63 11.75 8.37 2.04
CA GLY A 63 12.32 7.07 1.67
C GLY A 63 11.71 5.89 2.43
N TYR A 64 12.53 4.94 2.87
CA TYR A 64 12.09 3.64 3.38
C TYR A 64 12.41 3.44 4.85
N ARG A 65 11.52 2.72 5.53
CA ARG A 65 11.76 2.21 6.88
C ARG A 65 11.30 0.76 7.04
N ILE A 66 11.88 0.07 8.00
CA ILE A 66 11.40 -1.23 8.46
C ILE A 66 10.56 -1.03 9.73
N GLY A 67 9.55 -1.86 9.89
CA GLY A 67 8.71 -1.84 11.06
C GLY A 67 7.96 -3.15 11.25
N GLN A 68 7.33 -3.28 12.43
CA GLN A 68 6.49 -4.43 12.74
C GLN A 68 5.10 -3.99 13.21
N THR A 69 4.14 -4.90 13.12
CA THR A 69 2.79 -4.69 13.62
C THR A 69 2.11 -6.02 13.93
N ARG A 70 1.09 -5.98 14.78
CA ARG A 70 0.15 -7.11 14.94
C ARG A 70 -0.64 -7.29 13.64
N GLY A 71 -1.07 -8.52 13.36
CA GLY A 71 -1.87 -8.85 12.18
C GLY A 71 -3.16 -8.06 12.08
N VAL A 72 -3.78 -7.79 13.23
CA VAL A 72 -4.94 -6.90 13.37
C VAL A 72 -4.68 -5.80 14.40
N ARG A 73 -5.27 -4.65 14.17
CA ARG A 73 -5.28 -3.50 15.08
C ARG A 73 -6.64 -2.82 15.04
N LYS A 74 -6.99 -2.14 16.12
CA LYS A 74 -8.11 -1.20 16.11
C LYS A 74 -7.70 0.04 15.34
N ASN A 75 -8.56 0.51 14.45
CA ASN A 75 -8.43 1.80 13.79
C ASN A 75 -8.90 2.94 14.71
N ASP A 76 -8.88 4.17 14.21
CA ASP A 76 -9.29 5.37 14.95
C ASP A 76 -10.78 5.35 15.36
N TYR A 77 -11.57 4.42 14.81
CA TYR A 77 -13.01 4.19 15.12
C TYR A 77 -13.25 2.95 15.97
N SER A 78 -12.18 2.37 16.53
CA SER A 78 -12.24 1.11 17.28
C SER A 78 -12.66 -0.12 16.45
N GLU A 79 -12.74 0.01 15.12
CA GLU A 79 -12.96 -1.13 14.23
C GLU A 79 -11.65 -1.92 14.05
N VAL A 80 -11.79 -3.22 13.90
CA VAL A 80 -10.66 -4.12 13.72
C VAL A 80 -10.28 -4.18 12.24
N GLU A 81 -9.07 -3.82 11.95
CA GLU A 81 -8.51 -3.80 10.59
C GLU A 81 -7.15 -4.50 10.50
N ASN A 82 -6.71 -4.74 9.26
CA ASN A 82 -5.35 -5.20 8.99
C ASN A 82 -4.31 -4.25 9.58
N GLY A 83 -3.41 -4.77 10.40
CA GLY A 83 -2.41 -3.99 11.11
C GLY A 83 -1.47 -3.19 10.18
N LEU A 84 -1.16 -3.73 8.99
CA LEU A 84 -0.37 -3.00 7.99
C LEU A 84 -1.11 -1.76 7.48
N ALA A 85 -2.42 -1.88 7.21
CA ALA A 85 -3.23 -0.75 6.75
C ALA A 85 -3.35 0.34 7.81
N VAL A 86 -3.53 -0.05 9.08
CA VAL A 86 -3.56 0.90 10.21
C VAL A 86 -2.22 1.62 10.33
N ARG A 87 -1.09 0.88 10.27
CA ARG A 87 0.25 1.47 10.34
C ARG A 87 0.53 2.42 9.20
N LEU A 88 0.18 2.02 7.97
CA LEU A 88 0.37 2.86 6.80
C LEU A 88 -0.34 4.22 6.94
N ARG A 89 -1.57 4.23 7.50
CA ARG A 89 -2.31 5.48 7.77
C ARG A 89 -1.68 6.28 8.91
N GLN A 90 -1.36 5.64 10.03
CA GLN A 90 -0.75 6.30 11.20
C GLN A 90 0.58 6.98 10.87
N GLU A 91 1.35 6.38 9.99
CA GLU A 91 2.66 6.91 9.57
C GLU A 91 2.57 7.80 8.33
N LYS A 92 1.38 7.94 7.75
CA LYS A 92 1.18 8.66 6.49
C LYS A 92 2.11 8.15 5.38
N GLY A 93 2.35 6.84 5.37
CA GLY A 93 3.15 6.18 4.35
C GLY A 93 2.38 6.06 3.03
N ASP A 94 3.10 5.82 1.94
CA ASP A 94 2.52 5.72 0.59
C ASP A 94 2.44 4.30 0.08
N LYS A 95 3.37 3.43 0.52
CA LYS A 95 3.41 2.01 0.13
C LYS A 95 3.93 1.17 1.29
N ILE A 96 3.45 -0.05 1.39
CA ILE A 96 3.94 -1.02 2.37
C ILE A 96 4.05 -2.40 1.73
N TRP A 97 5.17 -3.08 1.98
CA TRP A 97 5.43 -4.46 1.57
C TRP A 97 5.55 -5.33 2.80
N LEU A 98 4.86 -6.45 2.80
CA LEU A 98 5.03 -7.49 3.81
C LEU A 98 6.35 -8.22 3.54
N LEU A 99 7.26 -8.19 4.51
CA LEU A 99 8.55 -8.91 4.44
C LEU A 99 8.43 -10.32 5.03
N LYS A 100 7.75 -10.42 6.17
CA LYS A 100 7.61 -11.69 6.87
C LYS A 100 6.35 -11.72 7.74
N THR A 101 5.70 -12.87 7.79
CA THR A 101 4.68 -13.21 8.78
C THR A 101 5.33 -14.01 9.90
N CYS A 102 5.07 -13.62 11.15
CA CYS A 102 5.62 -14.21 12.35
C CYS A 102 4.51 -14.67 13.29
N ASP A 103 4.73 -15.75 14.02
CA ASP A 103 3.76 -16.29 14.95
C ASP A 103 3.86 -15.63 16.34
N THR A 104 4.99 -15.02 16.66
CA THR A 104 5.22 -14.37 17.95
C THR A 104 5.75 -12.94 17.77
N LEU A 105 5.53 -12.13 18.81
CA LEU A 105 6.10 -10.77 18.85
C LEU A 105 7.64 -10.81 18.88
N ASN A 106 8.22 -11.76 19.61
CA ASN A 106 9.68 -11.91 19.69
C ASN A 106 10.28 -12.20 18.31
N GLU A 107 9.67 -13.10 17.55
CA GLU A 107 10.09 -13.39 16.19
C GLU A 107 10.00 -12.15 15.30
N ALA A 108 8.89 -11.41 15.39
CA ALA A 108 8.73 -10.19 14.63
C ALA A 108 9.77 -9.12 15.01
N THR A 109 10.06 -8.95 16.29
CA THR A 109 11.11 -8.02 16.77
C THR A 109 12.50 -8.44 16.28
N TYR A 110 12.79 -9.73 16.31
CA TYR A 110 14.04 -10.25 15.76
C TYR A 110 14.19 -9.92 14.28
N PHE A 111 13.17 -10.23 13.44
CA PHE A 111 13.25 -9.99 12.01
C PHE A 111 13.17 -8.50 11.63
N GLU A 112 12.47 -7.67 12.39
CA GLU A 112 12.52 -6.22 12.25
C GLU A 112 13.96 -5.71 12.42
N SER A 113 14.63 -6.11 13.51
CA SER A 113 16.02 -5.77 13.77
C SER A 113 16.97 -6.39 12.74
N TYR A 114 16.79 -7.66 12.40
CA TYR A 114 17.61 -8.36 11.41
C TYR A 114 17.62 -7.66 10.06
N TYR A 115 16.45 -7.35 9.50
CA TYR A 115 16.38 -6.64 8.22
C TYR A 115 16.92 -5.22 8.33
N SER A 116 16.65 -4.53 9.43
CA SER A 116 17.18 -3.19 9.67
C SER A 116 18.71 -3.18 9.66
N TYR A 117 19.33 -4.05 10.43
CA TYR A 117 20.79 -4.12 10.52
C TYR A 117 21.44 -4.66 9.25
N LYS A 118 20.87 -5.72 8.66
CA LYS A 118 21.42 -6.33 7.44
C LYS A 118 21.46 -5.35 6.28
N TYR A 119 20.42 -4.54 6.11
CA TYR A 119 20.32 -3.61 4.98
C TYR A 119 20.57 -2.15 5.36
N GLY A 120 20.73 -1.85 6.63
CA GLY A 120 20.96 -0.48 7.13
C GLY A 120 19.75 0.44 6.94
N ILE A 121 18.52 -0.09 6.93
CA ILE A 121 17.29 0.68 6.77
C ILE A 121 16.76 1.06 8.16
N PRO A 122 16.43 2.35 8.41
CA PRO A 122 15.96 2.80 9.73
C PRO A 122 14.65 2.13 10.17
N MET A 123 14.51 1.91 11.48
CA MET A 123 13.24 1.52 12.12
C MET A 123 12.46 2.73 12.66
N LEU A 124 13.08 3.91 12.67
CA LEU A 124 12.47 5.14 13.19
C LEU A 124 11.20 5.48 12.40
N VAL A 125 10.19 5.97 13.11
CA VAL A 125 8.91 6.38 12.50
C VAL A 125 9.07 7.62 11.62
N PHE A 126 8.22 7.79 10.61
CA PHE A 126 8.30 8.94 9.70
C PHE A 126 7.84 10.26 10.33
N HIS A 127 7.11 10.25 11.45
CA HIS A 127 6.73 11.48 12.12
C HIS A 127 6.50 11.27 13.63
N SER A 128 6.77 12.33 14.39
CA SER A 128 6.66 12.36 15.85
C SER A 128 5.26 12.69 16.37
N LYS A 129 4.38 13.29 15.55
CA LYS A 129 3.07 13.78 16.00
C LYS A 129 2.21 12.66 16.59
N GLY A 130 1.69 12.91 17.81
CA GLY A 130 0.85 11.96 18.53
C GLY A 130 1.61 10.78 19.14
N ARG A 131 2.91 10.93 19.35
CA ARG A 131 3.79 9.93 19.97
C ARG A 131 4.59 10.55 21.10
N GLU A 132 4.71 9.83 22.18
CA GLU A 132 5.67 10.15 23.24
C GLU A 132 7.04 9.66 22.81
N MET A 133 7.83 10.55 22.24
CA MET A 133 9.20 10.26 21.80
C MET A 133 10.08 11.50 21.91
N VAL A 134 11.37 11.26 22.12
CA VAL A 134 12.38 12.33 22.28
C VAL A 134 12.65 13.04 20.94
N TRP A 135 12.55 12.31 19.83
CA TRP A 135 12.87 12.83 18.50
C TRP A 135 11.90 13.89 18.02
N LYS A 136 12.42 15.04 17.62
CA LYS A 136 11.68 16.09 16.93
C LYS A 136 11.54 15.77 15.46
N GLN A 137 10.55 16.36 14.77
CA GLN A 137 10.28 16.08 13.37
C GLN A 137 11.47 16.39 12.46
N ASP A 138 12.17 17.49 12.70
CA ASP A 138 13.31 17.89 11.88
C ASP A 138 14.49 16.92 12.02
N GLU A 139 14.70 16.37 13.22
CA GLU A 139 15.72 15.34 13.47
C GLU A 139 15.38 14.04 12.71
N ILE A 140 14.09 13.65 12.71
CA ILE A 140 13.61 12.50 11.93
C ILE A 140 13.87 12.73 10.43
N ASN A 141 13.49 13.89 9.91
CA ASN A 141 13.69 14.24 8.53
C ASN A 141 15.18 14.23 8.15
N ASN A 142 16.02 14.86 8.97
CA ASN A 142 17.46 14.91 8.75
C ASN A 142 18.11 13.52 8.72
N LEU A 143 17.67 12.62 9.62
CA LEU A 143 18.13 11.23 9.61
C LEU A 143 17.80 10.55 8.26
N TYR A 144 16.57 10.67 7.79
CA TYR A 144 16.16 10.07 6.52
C TYR A 144 16.86 10.69 5.31
N TYR A 145 17.14 11.98 5.32
CA TYR A 145 17.88 12.65 4.25
C TYR A 145 19.37 12.27 4.24
N SER A 146 19.94 11.92 5.40
CA SER A 146 21.35 11.51 5.51
C SER A 146 21.60 10.06 5.10
N ILE A 147 20.55 9.24 4.94
CA ILE A 147 20.66 7.81 4.63
C ILE A 147 20.06 7.54 3.26
N ASN A 148 20.85 6.94 2.34
CA ASN A 148 20.31 6.46 1.06
C ASN A 148 19.46 5.19 1.26
N THR A 149 18.22 5.39 1.77
CA THR A 149 17.29 4.28 2.02
C THR A 149 16.75 3.66 0.75
N GLU A 150 16.76 4.36 -0.37
CA GLU A 150 16.28 3.87 -1.67
C GLU A 150 17.13 2.71 -2.18
N GLU A 151 18.45 2.88 -2.23
CA GLU A 151 19.37 1.84 -2.68
C GLU A 151 19.32 0.61 -1.77
N ARG A 152 19.27 0.85 -0.46
CA ARG A 152 19.17 -0.20 0.57
C ARG A 152 17.89 -1.01 0.46
N ALA A 153 16.76 -0.34 0.23
CA ALA A 153 15.48 -0.98 0.00
C ALA A 153 15.47 -1.78 -1.31
N CYS A 154 16.11 -1.30 -2.37
CA CYS A 154 16.27 -2.07 -3.61
C CYS A 154 17.05 -3.36 -3.38
N ALA A 155 18.11 -3.34 -2.58
CA ALA A 155 18.86 -4.55 -2.22
C ALA A 155 17.98 -5.54 -1.43
N LEU A 156 17.26 -5.08 -0.42
CA LEU A 156 16.32 -5.91 0.35
C LEU A 156 15.22 -6.50 -0.54
N MET A 157 14.60 -5.67 -1.39
CA MET A 157 13.54 -6.12 -2.29
C MET A 157 14.04 -7.20 -3.26
N ARG A 158 15.24 -7.04 -3.81
CA ARG A 158 15.86 -8.02 -4.71
C ARG A 158 16.09 -9.36 -4.00
N ASP A 159 16.64 -9.33 -2.79
CA ASP A 159 16.92 -10.53 -2.00
C ASP A 159 15.64 -11.28 -1.60
N LEU A 160 14.55 -10.56 -1.37
CA LEU A 160 13.23 -11.12 -1.01
C LEU A 160 12.29 -11.30 -2.21
N HIS A 161 12.76 -11.08 -3.43
CA HIS A 161 11.95 -11.16 -4.66
C HIS A 161 10.69 -10.28 -4.61
N LEU A 162 10.80 -9.09 -3.99
CA LEU A 162 9.74 -8.11 -3.95
C LEU A 162 9.91 -7.10 -5.09
N TYR A 163 8.79 -6.55 -5.54
CA TYR A 163 8.75 -5.58 -6.63
C TYR A 163 8.21 -4.25 -6.15
N LYS A 164 8.86 -3.17 -6.56
CA LYS A 164 8.52 -1.80 -6.16
C LYS A 164 7.13 -1.37 -6.64
N GLU A 165 6.69 -1.95 -7.75
CA GLU A 165 5.40 -1.70 -8.39
C GLU A 165 4.25 -2.46 -7.72
N TYR A 166 4.56 -3.51 -6.93
CA TYR A 166 3.56 -4.39 -6.31
C TYR A 166 3.62 -4.37 -4.78
N PRO A 167 3.29 -3.23 -4.14
CA PRO A 167 3.19 -3.18 -2.69
C PRO A 167 2.04 -4.05 -2.19
N THR A 168 2.17 -4.60 -0.98
CA THR A 168 1.12 -5.39 -0.33
C THR A 168 -0.11 -4.54 -0.05
N ILE A 169 0.09 -3.29 0.37
CA ILE A 169 -0.99 -2.34 0.64
C ILE A 169 -0.55 -0.96 0.18
N VAL A 170 -1.48 -0.25 -0.43
CA VAL A 170 -1.41 1.19 -0.69
C VAL A 170 -2.50 1.89 0.11
N PRO A 171 -2.35 3.19 0.44
CA PRO A 171 -3.39 3.92 1.12
C PRO A 171 -4.67 3.91 0.30
N GLN A 172 -5.77 3.55 0.95
CA GLN A 172 -7.06 3.89 0.39
C GLN A 172 -7.21 5.42 0.41
N ALA A 173 -7.88 5.96 -0.61
CA ALA A 173 -8.16 7.38 -0.68
C ALA A 173 -8.99 7.82 0.53
N SER A 174 -8.33 8.37 1.53
CA SER A 174 -8.95 8.94 2.71
C SER A 174 -8.57 10.40 2.80
N MET A 175 -9.57 11.27 2.87
CA MET A 175 -9.42 12.72 3.06
C MET A 175 -8.99 13.09 4.48
N ARG A 176 -8.76 12.14 5.38
CA ARG A 176 -8.44 12.42 6.78
C ARG A 176 -6.96 12.55 7.04
N GLY A 177 -6.60 13.59 7.79
CA GLY A 177 -5.27 13.80 8.33
C GLY A 177 -4.40 14.80 7.59
N GLY A 178 -4.92 15.62 6.70
CA GLY A 178 -4.18 16.74 6.08
C GLY A 178 -3.05 16.33 5.13
N THR A 179 -2.91 15.04 4.82
CA THR A 179 -1.96 14.57 3.82
C THR A 179 -2.59 14.71 2.45
N GLN A 180 -2.11 15.65 1.66
CA GLN A 180 -2.51 15.77 0.26
C GLN A 180 -1.94 14.59 -0.51
N ARG A 181 -2.79 13.63 -0.85
CA ARG A 181 -2.41 12.50 -1.70
C ARG A 181 -2.85 12.77 -3.12
N LYS A 182 -1.98 12.53 -4.07
CA LYS A 182 -2.29 12.55 -5.50
C LYS A 182 -3.15 11.32 -5.87
N ILE A 183 -4.38 11.27 -5.39
CA ILE A 183 -5.28 10.15 -5.62
C ILE A 183 -6.47 10.60 -6.42
N ILE A 184 -6.81 9.84 -7.44
CA ILE A 184 -8.02 9.99 -8.23
C ILE A 184 -9.01 8.91 -7.79
N ASN A 185 -10.14 9.33 -7.23
CA ASN A 185 -11.24 8.44 -6.94
C ASN A 185 -12.24 8.48 -8.08
N ILE A 186 -12.49 7.35 -8.69
CA ILE A 186 -13.55 7.19 -9.71
C ILE A 186 -14.68 6.39 -9.08
N ALA A 187 -15.85 7.01 -8.95
CA ALA A 187 -17.05 6.34 -8.51
C ALA A 187 -18.01 6.17 -9.69
N PHE A 188 -18.42 4.95 -9.94
CA PHE A 188 -19.43 4.60 -10.92
C PHE A 188 -20.79 4.50 -10.22
N PHE A 189 -21.77 5.24 -10.72
CA PHE A 189 -23.11 5.18 -10.18
C PHE A 189 -24.04 4.50 -11.18
N SER A 190 -24.73 3.47 -10.70
CA SER A 190 -25.90 2.93 -11.36
C SER A 190 -27.11 3.31 -10.49
N SER A 191 -28.00 4.13 -10.99
CA SER A 191 -29.18 4.52 -10.21
C SER A 191 -30.43 3.78 -10.70
N ASN A 192 -30.71 2.62 -10.10
CA ASN A 192 -32.01 1.98 -10.28
C ASN A 192 -33.06 2.43 -9.23
N THR A 193 -32.72 3.31 -8.29
CA THR A 193 -33.54 3.51 -7.09
C THR A 193 -34.12 4.92 -6.86
N ARG A 194 -33.79 5.91 -7.70
CA ARG A 194 -34.40 7.24 -7.58
C ARG A 194 -34.78 7.82 -8.94
N LYS A 195 -36.07 8.07 -9.14
CA LYS A 195 -36.59 8.78 -10.32
C LYS A 195 -35.75 10.05 -10.59
N GLY A 196 -35.23 10.20 -11.81
CA GLY A 196 -34.57 11.40 -12.29
C GLY A 196 -33.03 11.46 -12.18
N ARG A 197 -32.34 10.44 -11.66
CA ARG A 197 -30.85 10.38 -11.70
C ARG A 197 -30.38 9.65 -12.93
N LYS A 198 -29.63 10.33 -13.77
CA LYS A 198 -28.91 9.75 -14.92
C LYS A 198 -27.75 8.88 -14.42
N HIS A 199 -27.47 7.78 -15.13
CA HIS A 199 -26.21 7.06 -14.96
C HIS A 199 -25.03 8.03 -15.14
N GLY A 200 -24.04 7.94 -14.29
CA GLY A 200 -22.92 8.86 -14.35
C GLY A 200 -21.69 8.34 -13.65
N HIS A 201 -20.58 8.96 -13.98
CA HIS A 201 -19.32 8.74 -13.30
C HIS A 201 -18.96 10.00 -12.52
N ARG A 202 -18.42 9.82 -11.32
CA ARG A 202 -17.87 10.92 -10.56
C ARG A 202 -16.39 10.69 -10.33
N ILE A 203 -15.60 11.64 -10.76
CA ILE A 203 -14.16 11.65 -10.53
C ILE A 203 -13.88 12.71 -9.48
N TYR A 204 -13.27 12.30 -8.36
CA TYR A 204 -12.78 13.23 -7.36
C TYR A 204 -11.28 13.40 -7.56
N ILE A 205 -10.87 14.64 -7.78
CA ILE A 205 -9.47 15.01 -7.95
C ILE A 205 -9.09 15.88 -6.77
N ASN A 206 -8.02 15.50 -6.08
CA ASN A 206 -7.46 16.32 -5.01
C ASN A 206 -6.88 17.62 -5.57
N SER A 207 -6.88 18.68 -4.79
CA SER A 207 -6.32 19.99 -5.15
C SER A 207 -4.84 19.94 -5.56
N SER A 208 -4.08 18.96 -5.08
CA SER A 208 -2.69 18.74 -5.49
C SER A 208 -2.52 18.26 -6.94
N ASN A 209 -3.61 17.98 -7.66
CA ASN A 209 -3.60 17.52 -9.06
C ASN A 209 -4.19 18.59 -10.01
N GLU A 210 -3.87 19.87 -9.80
CA GLU A 210 -4.38 20.96 -10.65
C GLU A 210 -4.07 20.76 -12.13
N GLY A 211 -2.88 20.33 -12.50
CA GLY A 211 -2.52 20.06 -13.90
C GLY A 211 -3.34 18.93 -14.55
N LEU A 212 -3.81 17.96 -13.78
CA LEU A 212 -4.73 16.94 -14.29
C LEU A 212 -6.14 17.51 -14.47
N ARG A 213 -6.56 18.40 -13.57
CA ARG A 213 -7.83 19.11 -13.69
C ARG A 213 -7.89 19.95 -14.97
N GLU A 214 -6.83 20.68 -15.28
CA GLU A 214 -6.72 21.47 -16.50
C GLU A 214 -6.84 20.59 -17.74
N LYS A 215 -6.09 19.47 -17.81
CA LYS A 215 -6.18 18.50 -18.89
C LYS A 215 -7.58 17.89 -19.07
N LEU A 216 -8.33 17.71 -17.98
CA LEU A 216 -9.71 17.22 -18.04
C LEU A 216 -10.68 18.31 -18.53
N VAL A 217 -10.45 19.56 -18.16
CA VAL A 217 -11.21 20.72 -18.69
C VAL A 217 -10.97 20.88 -20.18
N GLU A 218 -9.71 20.82 -20.62
CA GLU A 218 -9.33 20.85 -22.04
C GLU A 218 -10.03 19.75 -22.86
N LYS A 219 -10.23 18.58 -22.26
CA LYS A 219 -10.99 17.47 -22.87
C LYS A 219 -12.51 17.61 -22.75
N LYS A 220 -13.01 18.79 -22.45
CA LYS A 220 -14.45 19.13 -22.36
C LYS A 220 -15.24 18.34 -21.30
N TYR A 221 -14.59 17.83 -20.27
CA TYR A 221 -15.31 17.27 -19.13
C TYR A 221 -15.95 18.39 -18.30
N ASN A 222 -17.22 18.22 -17.95
CA ASN A 222 -17.94 19.18 -17.11
C ASN A 222 -17.47 19.05 -15.64
N ILE A 223 -16.51 19.89 -15.25
CA ILE A 223 -15.90 19.86 -13.92
C ILE A 223 -16.50 20.96 -13.07
N LYS A 224 -17.20 20.58 -12.00
CA LYS A 224 -17.67 21.51 -10.98
C LYS A 224 -16.66 21.54 -9.83
N LYS A 225 -16.26 22.75 -9.41
CA LYS A 225 -15.49 22.94 -8.20
C LYS A 225 -16.38 22.60 -7.00
N GLY A 226 -16.11 21.48 -6.33
CA GLY A 226 -16.82 21.12 -5.11
C GLY A 226 -16.42 22.08 -3.99
N LYS A 227 -17.36 22.44 -3.12
CA LYS A 227 -17.02 23.05 -1.84
C LYS A 227 -16.21 22.03 -1.05
N ALA A 228 -15.06 22.43 -0.50
CA ALA A 228 -14.37 21.63 0.48
C ALA A 228 -15.35 21.42 1.66
N SER A 229 -15.82 20.20 1.84
CA SER A 229 -16.54 19.87 3.06
C SER A 229 -15.50 19.76 4.15
N THR A 230 -15.43 20.77 5.00
CA THR A 230 -14.79 20.65 6.32
C THR A 230 -15.68 19.74 7.15
N TRP A 231 -15.23 18.50 7.35
CA TRP A 231 -15.71 17.61 8.40
C TRP A 231 -14.67 17.50 9.48
#